data_739d34b5abab049ed66ccdceb1b788dc
#
_entry.id   739d34b5abab049ed66ccdceb1b788dc
#
_cell.length_a   1.000
_cell.length_b   1.000
_cell.length_c   1.000
_cell.angle_alpha   90.00
_cell.angle_beta   90.00
_cell.angle_gamma   90.00
#
_symmetry.space_group_name_H-M   'P 1'
#
loop_
_entity.id
_entity.type
_entity.pdbx_description
1 polymer ?
#
loop_
_entity_poly.entity_id
_entity_poly.type
_entity_poly.pdbx_seq_one_letter_code
_entity_poly.pdbx_strand_id
1 'polypeptide(L)'
;MITEEQIHTLAKKKRVNETVIFREYLQVFFLSRLYSRRESENIFFKGGTALHLIFNAPRFSEDLDFTVELEEKEFLSFIWQLFRDLSKEEAVEFKERKSLAGKRFLLTAAAGVLSYKTFINLDFSFREKIFEPQKSIIETDYPVLFTSYVYHPSKGEVFAEKIRAFVTRSKGRDVYDLWYLITQGARFDMHLVKEKLRYYDLENISEDKILKTIEGFSKKDFILDMRPLVPINERDKLGDLFDYISDYIKNYLSRKNQ
;
A
#
# COMPACT_ATOMS: atom_id res chain seq x y z
N MET A 1 15.81 -14.39 10.50
CA MET A 1 15.34 -13.21 11.29
C MET A 1 16.34 -12.06 11.12
N ILE A 2 15.86 -10.82 10.98
CA ILE A 2 16.71 -9.62 10.96
C ILE A 2 17.30 -9.37 12.36
N THR A 3 18.53 -8.88 12.46
CA THR A 3 19.15 -8.52 13.75
C THR A 3 18.94 -7.03 14.09
N GLU A 4 19.08 -6.67 15.37
CA GLU A 4 19.01 -5.28 15.84
C GLU A 4 20.05 -4.39 15.13
N GLU A 5 21.28 -4.88 14.96
CA GLU A 5 22.35 -4.18 14.25
C GLU A 5 21.99 -3.91 12.78
N GLN A 6 21.40 -4.88 12.09
CA GLN A 6 20.92 -4.71 10.71
C GLN A 6 19.81 -3.65 10.64
N ILE A 7 18.86 -3.68 11.59
CA ILE A 7 17.80 -2.67 11.68
C ILE A 7 18.42 -1.28 11.87
N HIS A 8 19.33 -1.12 12.82
CA HIS A 8 20.00 0.14 13.09
C HIS A 8 20.74 0.69 11.86
N THR A 9 21.49 -0.19 11.18
CA THR A 9 22.22 0.17 9.95
C THR A 9 21.30 0.64 8.84
N LEU A 10 20.20 -0.11 8.58
CA LEU A 10 19.22 0.25 7.57
C LEU A 10 18.45 1.54 7.93
N ALA A 11 18.12 1.74 9.22
CA ALA A 11 17.44 2.94 9.68
C ALA A 11 18.30 4.19 9.45
N LYS A 12 19.61 4.11 9.73
CA LYS A 12 20.58 5.16 9.41
C LYS A 12 20.67 5.42 7.90
N LYS A 13 20.82 4.36 7.10
CA LYS A 13 20.92 4.45 5.63
C LYS A 13 19.68 5.11 5.02
N LYS A 14 18.49 4.67 5.44
CA LYS A 14 17.20 5.16 4.92
C LYS A 14 16.69 6.43 5.64
N ARG A 15 17.37 6.89 6.71
CA ARG A 15 17.01 8.07 7.52
C ARG A 15 15.60 8.02 8.09
N VAL A 16 15.24 6.87 8.63
CA VAL A 16 13.93 6.62 9.26
C VAL A 16 14.09 5.99 10.63
N ASN A 17 13.00 5.89 11.39
CA ASN A 17 13.02 5.19 12.67
C ASN A 17 13.17 3.67 12.47
N GLU A 18 13.80 3.00 13.41
CA GLU A 18 13.98 1.54 13.43
C GLU A 18 12.67 0.77 13.33
N THR A 19 11.59 1.31 13.92
CA THR A 19 10.23 0.74 13.79
C THR A 19 9.77 0.65 12.33
N VAL A 20 10.12 1.63 11.49
CA VAL A 20 9.75 1.63 10.07
C VAL A 20 10.47 0.49 9.36
N ILE A 21 11.78 0.32 9.63
CA ILE A 21 12.60 -0.75 9.06
C ILE A 21 12.09 -2.13 9.48
N PHE A 22 11.83 -2.30 10.78
CA PHE A 22 11.37 -3.61 11.28
C PHE A 22 9.96 -3.93 10.75
N ARG A 23 9.08 -2.95 10.62
CA ARG A 23 7.77 -3.13 10.00
C ARG A 23 7.89 -3.54 8.53
N GLU A 24 8.73 -2.86 7.74
CA GLU A 24 8.96 -3.20 6.32
C GLU A 24 9.58 -4.60 6.18
N TYR A 25 10.53 -4.98 7.05
CA TYR A 25 11.03 -6.35 7.10
C TYR A 25 9.90 -7.38 7.29
N LEU A 26 9.02 -7.16 8.27
CA LEU A 26 7.90 -8.06 8.54
C LEU A 26 6.89 -8.10 7.37
N GLN A 27 6.69 -6.96 6.68
CA GLN A 27 5.88 -6.90 5.47
C GLN A 27 6.48 -7.77 4.35
N VAL A 28 7.76 -7.60 4.07
CA VAL A 28 8.49 -8.38 3.06
C VAL A 28 8.53 -9.86 3.43
N PHE A 29 8.77 -10.19 4.69
CA PHE A 29 8.75 -11.56 5.21
C PHE A 29 7.37 -12.19 5.00
N PHE A 30 6.29 -11.53 5.41
CA PHE A 30 4.92 -12.01 5.20
C PHE A 30 4.62 -12.24 3.72
N LEU A 31 4.93 -11.26 2.86
CA LEU A 31 4.70 -11.37 1.42
C LEU A 31 5.49 -12.53 0.79
N SER A 32 6.74 -12.75 1.21
CA SER A 32 7.55 -13.85 0.69
C SER A 32 6.94 -15.22 1.00
N ARG A 33 6.35 -15.38 2.20
CA ARG A 33 5.69 -16.61 2.61
C ARG A 33 4.30 -16.78 1.98
N LEU A 34 3.54 -15.70 1.85
CA LEU A 34 2.25 -15.71 1.16
C LEU A 34 2.43 -16.14 -0.29
N TYR A 35 3.33 -15.49 -1.02
CA TYR A 35 3.52 -15.72 -2.46
C TYR A 35 4.37 -16.95 -2.79
N SER A 36 4.92 -17.65 -1.81
CA SER A 36 5.48 -18.99 -2.01
C SER A 36 4.42 -20.09 -2.10
N ARG A 37 3.15 -19.77 -1.88
CA ARG A 37 2.01 -20.69 -1.91
C ARG A 37 1.20 -20.50 -3.19
N ARG A 38 0.75 -21.61 -3.79
CA ARG A 38 -0.02 -21.58 -5.05
C ARG A 38 -1.35 -20.83 -4.94
N GLU A 39 -2.00 -20.94 -3.79
CA GLU A 39 -3.28 -20.28 -3.50
C GLU A 39 -3.20 -18.75 -3.61
N SER A 40 -2.00 -18.18 -3.46
CA SER A 40 -1.78 -16.73 -3.55
C SER A 40 -1.90 -16.16 -4.97
N GLU A 41 -1.99 -16.99 -6.01
CA GLU A 41 -2.18 -16.53 -7.40
C GLU A 41 -3.46 -15.71 -7.59
N ASN A 42 -4.48 -15.93 -6.73
CA ASN A 42 -5.74 -15.19 -6.71
C ASN A 42 -5.82 -14.16 -5.56
N ILE A 43 -4.67 -13.78 -4.99
CA ILE A 43 -4.56 -12.76 -3.94
C ILE A 43 -3.67 -11.64 -4.47
N PHE A 44 -4.25 -10.50 -4.77
CA PHE A 44 -3.56 -9.39 -5.43
C PHE A 44 -3.16 -8.33 -4.41
N PHE A 45 -1.85 -8.12 -4.27
CA PHE A 45 -1.27 -7.12 -3.39
C PHE A 45 -1.46 -5.72 -3.96
N LYS A 46 -1.98 -4.80 -3.15
CA LYS A 46 -2.30 -3.43 -3.54
C LYS A 46 -2.01 -2.42 -2.43
N GLY A 47 -2.54 -1.22 -2.56
CA GLY A 47 -2.42 -0.19 -1.53
C GLY A 47 -1.09 0.54 -1.51
N GLY A 48 -0.81 1.23 -0.40
CA GLY A 48 0.37 2.08 -0.26
C GLY A 48 1.68 1.29 -0.19
N THR A 49 1.66 0.12 0.42
CA THR A 49 2.85 -0.74 0.53
C THR A 49 3.19 -1.39 -0.80
N ALA A 50 2.18 -1.72 -1.63
CA ALA A 50 2.43 -2.18 -3.00
C ALA A 50 3.06 -1.07 -3.86
N LEU A 51 2.62 0.20 -3.71
CA LEU A 51 3.28 1.32 -4.36
C LEU A 51 4.76 1.43 -3.97
N HIS A 52 5.08 1.21 -2.70
CA HIS A 52 6.45 1.26 -2.20
C HIS A 52 7.29 0.09 -2.71
N LEU A 53 6.83 -1.15 -2.53
CA LEU A 53 7.62 -2.36 -2.78
C LEU A 53 7.62 -2.82 -4.25
N ILE A 54 6.57 -2.53 -5.02
CA ILE A 54 6.44 -2.95 -6.43
C ILE A 54 6.78 -1.81 -7.38
N PHE A 55 6.30 -0.60 -7.09
CA PHE A 55 6.47 0.56 -7.98
C PHE A 55 7.53 1.55 -7.49
N ASN A 56 8.30 1.20 -6.44
CA ASN A 56 9.43 1.97 -5.90
C ASN A 56 9.06 3.39 -5.41
N ALA A 57 7.83 3.58 -4.91
CA ALA A 57 7.45 4.85 -4.30
C ALA A 57 8.32 5.14 -3.07
N PRO A 58 8.92 6.34 -2.96
CA PRO A 58 9.90 6.64 -1.91
C PRO A 58 9.27 6.80 -0.51
N ARG A 59 7.96 6.94 -0.41
CA ARG A 59 7.27 6.98 0.88
C ARG A 59 7.04 5.60 1.46
N PHE A 60 7.17 5.46 2.76
CA PHE A 60 6.83 4.24 3.48
C PHE A 60 5.31 4.06 3.64
N SER A 61 4.91 2.84 4.01
CA SER A 61 3.52 2.50 4.30
C SER A 61 3.47 1.47 5.43
N GLU A 62 2.33 1.38 6.13
CA GLU A 62 2.22 0.62 7.39
C GLU A 62 1.46 -0.69 7.25
N ASP A 63 0.43 -0.72 6.40
CA ASP A 63 -0.51 -1.82 6.26
C ASP A 63 -0.22 -2.65 5.00
N LEU A 64 -0.76 -3.87 4.94
CA LEU A 64 -0.77 -4.70 3.73
C LEU A 64 -2.22 -4.87 3.26
N ASP A 65 -2.51 -4.36 2.07
CA ASP A 65 -3.83 -4.41 1.45
C ASP A 65 -3.87 -5.43 0.32
N PHE A 66 -4.95 -6.20 0.23
CA PHE A 66 -5.13 -7.23 -0.80
C PHE A 66 -6.56 -7.21 -1.37
N THR A 67 -6.68 -7.55 -2.65
CA THR A 67 -7.93 -8.04 -3.25
C THR A 67 -7.84 -9.55 -3.36
N VAL A 68 -8.90 -10.25 -2.96
CA VAL A 68 -8.97 -11.71 -2.95
C VAL A 68 -10.06 -12.19 -3.92
N GLU A 69 -9.67 -13.02 -4.88
CA GLU A 69 -10.58 -13.64 -5.86
C GLU A 69 -10.76 -15.15 -5.60
N LEU A 70 -10.67 -15.54 -4.33
CA LEU A 70 -11.00 -16.88 -3.83
C LEU A 70 -12.33 -16.85 -3.10
N GLU A 71 -12.98 -18.00 -3.00
CA GLU A 71 -14.11 -18.16 -2.09
C GLU A 71 -13.66 -17.93 -0.63
N GLU A 72 -14.49 -17.23 0.16
CA GLU A 72 -14.12 -16.82 1.52
C GLU A 72 -13.69 -18.01 2.41
N LYS A 73 -14.38 -19.16 2.30
CA LYS A 73 -14.04 -20.35 3.08
C LYS A 73 -12.68 -20.92 2.71
N GLU A 74 -12.38 -20.98 1.41
CA GLU A 74 -11.10 -21.44 0.88
C GLU A 74 -9.97 -20.51 1.37
N PHE A 75 -10.15 -19.20 1.19
CA PHE A 75 -9.21 -18.19 1.69
C PHE A 75 -8.96 -18.33 3.19
N LEU A 76 -10.00 -18.47 4.03
CA LEU A 76 -9.84 -18.58 5.47
C LEU A 76 -9.08 -19.85 5.86
N SER A 77 -9.34 -20.98 5.22
CA SER A 77 -8.59 -22.21 5.45
C SER A 77 -7.11 -22.02 5.14
N PHE A 78 -6.81 -21.45 3.99
CA PHE A 78 -5.46 -21.15 3.53
C PHE A 78 -4.73 -20.16 4.45
N ILE A 79 -5.34 -19.00 4.74
CA ILE A 79 -4.67 -17.94 5.49
C ILE A 79 -4.36 -18.34 6.94
N TRP A 80 -5.26 -19.08 7.60
CA TRP A 80 -4.99 -19.60 8.93
C TRP A 80 -3.90 -20.66 8.97
N GLN A 81 -3.75 -21.46 7.91
CA GLN A 81 -2.62 -22.38 7.79
C GLN A 81 -1.31 -21.59 7.64
N LEU A 82 -1.28 -20.58 6.77
CA LEU A 82 -0.13 -19.70 6.60
C LEU A 82 0.27 -19.02 7.92
N PHE A 83 -0.70 -18.51 8.69
CA PHE A 83 -0.43 -17.86 9.97
C PHE A 83 0.20 -18.81 10.98
N ARG A 84 -0.27 -20.06 11.05
CA ARG A 84 0.33 -21.10 11.91
C ARG A 84 1.78 -21.39 11.52
N ASP A 85 2.07 -21.45 10.23
CA ASP A 85 3.43 -21.71 9.75
C ASP A 85 4.36 -20.54 10.06
N LEU A 86 3.92 -19.30 9.80
CA LEU A 86 4.66 -18.08 10.11
C LEU A 86 4.97 -17.93 11.61
N SER A 87 4.02 -18.25 12.49
CA SER A 87 4.21 -18.18 13.94
C SER A 87 5.21 -19.23 14.48
N LYS A 88 5.57 -20.26 13.67
CA LYS A 88 6.65 -21.19 13.99
C LYS A 88 8.02 -20.68 13.54
N GLU A 89 8.05 -19.87 12.47
CA GLU A 89 9.30 -19.34 11.90
C GLU A 89 9.76 -18.07 12.62
N GLU A 90 8.83 -17.22 13.03
CA GLU A 90 9.08 -15.91 13.65
C GLU A 90 8.19 -15.72 14.89
N ALA A 91 8.63 -14.88 15.82
CA ALA A 91 7.87 -14.52 17.02
C ALA A 91 6.71 -13.56 16.68
N VAL A 92 5.76 -14.03 15.86
CA VAL A 92 4.60 -13.28 15.40
C VAL A 92 3.30 -13.96 15.75
N GLU A 93 2.29 -13.17 16.06
CA GLU A 93 0.93 -13.61 16.35
C GLU A 93 -0.05 -12.93 15.38
N PHE A 94 -1.14 -13.64 15.06
CA PHE A 94 -2.19 -13.12 14.18
C PHE A 94 -3.53 -13.13 14.92
N LYS A 95 -4.23 -12.00 14.85
CA LYS A 95 -5.55 -11.86 15.46
C LYS A 95 -6.54 -11.25 14.47
N GLU A 96 -7.68 -11.93 14.25
CA GLU A 96 -8.76 -11.37 13.45
C GLU A 96 -9.33 -10.11 14.12
N ARG A 97 -9.63 -9.09 13.30
CA ARG A 97 -10.22 -7.82 13.69
C ARG A 97 -11.55 -7.63 12.96
N LYS A 98 -12.49 -6.92 13.59
CA LYS A 98 -13.74 -6.55 12.93
C LYS A 98 -13.45 -5.70 11.69
N SER A 99 -14.09 -6.04 10.58
CA SER A 99 -14.08 -5.29 9.33
C SER A 99 -15.50 -5.12 8.81
N LEU A 100 -15.77 -4.01 8.15
CA LEU A 100 -17.07 -3.76 7.51
C LEU A 100 -17.18 -4.47 6.15
N ALA A 101 -16.05 -4.72 5.49
CA ALA A 101 -16.00 -5.37 4.20
C ALA A 101 -14.72 -6.19 4.06
N GLY A 102 -14.86 -7.50 3.93
CA GLY A 102 -13.71 -8.40 3.84
C GLY A 102 -13.19 -8.88 5.20
N LYS A 103 -11.95 -9.34 5.23
CA LYS A 103 -11.27 -9.85 6.42
C LYS A 103 -10.09 -8.97 6.79
N ARG A 104 -9.98 -8.66 8.06
CA ARG A 104 -8.84 -7.91 8.62
C ARG A 104 -8.18 -8.73 9.71
N PHE A 105 -6.86 -8.79 9.65
CA PHE A 105 -6.06 -9.40 10.70
C PHE A 105 -5.00 -8.40 11.19
N LEU A 106 -4.62 -8.54 12.44
CA LEU A 106 -3.49 -7.84 13.02
C LEU A 106 -2.35 -8.83 13.20
N LEU A 107 -1.26 -8.62 12.47
CA LEU A 107 0.03 -9.23 12.75
C LEU A 107 0.69 -8.45 13.87
N THR A 108 1.12 -9.14 14.93
CA THR A 108 1.87 -8.57 16.05
C THR A 108 3.19 -9.29 16.17
N ALA A 109 4.30 -8.59 16.02
CA ALA A 109 5.61 -9.09 16.40
C ALA A 109 5.87 -8.77 17.87
N ALA A 110 6.27 -9.78 18.65
CA ALA A 110 6.60 -9.62 20.05
C ALA A 110 7.82 -8.70 20.25
N ALA A 111 7.94 -8.12 21.44
CA ALA A 111 9.18 -7.48 21.84
C ALA A 111 10.30 -8.55 21.86
N GLY A 112 11.44 -8.22 21.28
CA GLY A 112 12.57 -9.14 21.13
C GLY A 112 13.70 -8.44 20.39
N VAL A 113 13.64 -8.39 19.07
CA VAL A 113 14.62 -7.64 18.26
C VAL A 113 14.55 -6.13 18.56
N LEU A 114 13.33 -5.59 18.72
CA LEU A 114 13.12 -4.26 19.29
C LEU A 114 12.48 -4.39 20.68
N SER A 115 12.70 -3.40 21.54
CA SER A 115 12.19 -3.37 22.92
C SER A 115 10.66 -3.22 23.02
N TYR A 116 9.95 -3.06 21.90
CA TYR A 116 8.50 -2.85 21.83
C TYR A 116 7.85 -3.70 20.73
N LYS A 117 6.54 -3.90 20.87
CA LYS A 117 5.75 -4.64 19.87
C LYS A 117 5.58 -3.84 18.60
N THR A 118 5.64 -4.54 17.46
CA THR A 118 5.36 -3.96 16.14
C THR A 118 4.09 -4.57 15.58
N PHE A 119 3.27 -3.74 14.94
CA PHE A 119 1.95 -4.11 14.44
C PHE A 119 1.83 -3.84 12.95
N ILE A 120 1.15 -4.74 12.22
CA ILE A 120 0.79 -4.56 10.80
C ILE A 120 -0.67 -5.01 10.63
N ASN A 121 -1.51 -4.15 10.04
CA ASN A 121 -2.83 -4.57 9.60
C ASN A 121 -2.69 -5.29 8.26
N LEU A 122 -3.39 -6.42 8.14
CA LEU A 122 -3.54 -7.19 6.91
C LEU A 122 -5.00 -7.10 6.49
N ASP A 123 -5.28 -6.38 5.41
CA ASP A 123 -6.62 -6.11 4.91
C ASP A 123 -6.89 -6.90 3.63
N PHE A 124 -7.84 -7.83 3.68
CA PHE A 124 -8.24 -8.68 2.55
C PHE A 124 -9.66 -8.34 2.11
N SER A 125 -9.80 -7.73 0.94
CA SER A 125 -11.07 -7.33 0.35
C SER A 125 -11.56 -8.37 -0.65
N PHE A 126 -12.82 -8.79 -0.53
CA PHE A 126 -13.52 -9.66 -1.48
C PHE A 126 -14.52 -8.85 -2.35
N ARG A 127 -14.51 -7.52 -2.19
CA ARG A 127 -15.50 -6.63 -2.82
C ARG A 127 -15.16 -6.35 -4.28
N GLU A 128 -13.89 -6.13 -4.56
CA GLU A 128 -13.41 -5.63 -5.85
C GLU A 128 -12.78 -6.77 -6.66
N LYS A 129 -12.83 -6.65 -7.98
CA LYS A 129 -12.07 -7.49 -8.90
C LYS A 129 -10.87 -6.75 -9.45
N ILE A 130 -9.88 -7.50 -9.90
CA ILE A 130 -8.73 -6.98 -10.64
C ILE A 130 -9.01 -7.11 -12.13
N PHE A 131 -8.92 -5.98 -12.85
CA PHE A 131 -9.17 -5.91 -14.29
C PHE A 131 -7.91 -6.14 -15.11
N GLU A 132 -6.77 -5.67 -14.59
CA GLU A 132 -5.48 -5.73 -15.27
C GLU A 132 -4.42 -6.39 -14.36
N PRO A 133 -4.49 -7.73 -14.14
CA PRO A 133 -3.56 -8.42 -13.26
C PRO A 133 -2.14 -8.42 -13.85
N GLN A 134 -1.16 -8.16 -13.00
CA GLN A 134 0.26 -8.22 -13.29
C GLN A 134 1.00 -9.01 -12.22
N LYS A 135 2.27 -9.33 -12.47
CA LYS A 135 3.15 -9.98 -11.52
C LYS A 135 4.54 -9.37 -11.56
N SER A 136 5.15 -9.19 -10.38
CA SER A 136 6.50 -8.65 -10.21
C SER A 136 7.27 -9.44 -9.17
N ILE A 137 8.58 -9.28 -9.13
CA ILE A 137 9.44 -9.77 -8.05
C ILE A 137 9.76 -8.56 -7.16
N ILE A 138 9.71 -8.74 -5.84
CA ILE A 138 10.16 -7.73 -4.88
C ILE A 138 11.67 -7.89 -4.70
N GLU A 139 12.41 -6.84 -5.03
CA GLU A 139 13.82 -6.69 -4.65
C GLU A 139 13.90 -6.09 -3.25
N THR A 140 14.77 -6.64 -2.41
CA THR A 140 14.84 -6.22 -1.00
C THR A 140 16.26 -6.27 -0.44
N ASP A 141 16.59 -5.30 0.41
CA ASP A 141 17.83 -5.28 1.22
C ASP A 141 17.71 -6.15 2.50
N TYR A 142 16.52 -6.68 2.78
CA TYR A 142 16.26 -7.50 3.98
C TYR A 142 16.76 -8.93 3.82
N PRO A 143 17.12 -9.63 4.91
CA PRO A 143 17.56 -11.03 4.87
C PRO A 143 16.36 -11.98 4.66
N VAL A 144 15.64 -11.77 3.56
CA VAL A 144 14.48 -12.54 3.13
C VAL A 144 14.73 -13.00 1.71
N LEU A 145 14.71 -14.31 1.47
CA LEU A 145 14.77 -14.86 0.13
C LEU A 145 13.39 -14.71 -0.54
N PHE A 146 13.30 -13.81 -1.50
CA PHE A 146 12.08 -13.55 -2.26
C PHE A 146 12.24 -14.04 -3.70
N THR A 147 11.74 -15.25 -3.99
CA THR A 147 11.90 -15.92 -5.30
C THR A 147 10.60 -16.08 -6.08
N SER A 148 9.47 -15.76 -5.44
CA SER A 148 8.14 -15.93 -6.01
C SER A 148 7.62 -14.63 -6.65
N TYR A 149 6.72 -14.76 -7.61
CA TYR A 149 6.01 -13.61 -8.15
C TYR A 149 4.94 -13.12 -7.18
N VAL A 150 4.87 -11.81 -7.00
CA VAL A 150 3.77 -11.12 -6.33
C VAL A 150 2.74 -10.73 -7.39
N TYR A 151 1.50 -11.13 -7.20
CA TYR A 151 0.39 -10.75 -8.06
C TYR A 151 -0.18 -9.41 -7.60
N HIS A 152 -0.40 -8.49 -8.52
CA HIS A 152 -0.86 -7.13 -8.22
C HIS A 152 -1.62 -6.53 -9.40
N PRO A 153 -2.45 -5.48 -9.22
CA PRO A 153 -3.06 -4.75 -10.32
C PRO A 153 -2.01 -3.95 -11.11
N SER A 154 -2.33 -3.65 -12.36
CA SER A 154 -1.50 -2.76 -13.19
C SER A 154 -1.34 -1.38 -12.56
N LYS A 155 -0.33 -0.63 -13.01
CA LYS A 155 -0.11 0.75 -12.58
C LYS A 155 -1.31 1.66 -12.89
N GLY A 156 -1.98 1.45 -14.02
CA GLY A 156 -3.19 2.17 -14.40
C GLY A 156 -4.36 1.87 -13.47
N GLU A 157 -4.55 0.60 -13.12
CA GLU A 157 -5.60 0.19 -12.20
C GLU A 157 -5.33 0.69 -10.77
N VAL A 158 -4.07 0.65 -10.29
CA VAL A 158 -3.70 1.25 -9.00
C VAL A 158 -3.98 2.75 -8.99
N PHE A 159 -3.75 3.44 -10.11
CA PHE A 159 -4.08 4.87 -10.23
C PHE A 159 -5.58 5.12 -10.09
N ALA A 160 -6.42 4.32 -10.74
CA ALA A 160 -7.88 4.38 -10.59
C ALA A 160 -8.33 4.11 -9.14
N GLU A 161 -7.73 3.12 -8.47
CA GLU A 161 -7.97 2.85 -7.05
C GLU A 161 -7.59 4.03 -6.14
N LYS A 162 -6.50 4.74 -6.46
CA LYS A 162 -6.07 5.92 -5.70
C LYS A 162 -7.01 7.11 -5.90
N ILE A 163 -7.55 7.31 -7.10
CA ILE A 163 -8.62 8.29 -7.34
C ILE A 163 -9.84 7.95 -6.50
N ARG A 164 -10.31 6.70 -6.55
CA ARG A 164 -11.43 6.24 -5.73
C ARG A 164 -11.16 6.48 -4.24
N ALA A 165 -9.98 6.08 -3.74
CA ALA A 165 -9.60 6.26 -2.35
C ALA A 165 -9.59 7.73 -1.94
N PHE A 166 -9.04 8.61 -2.78
CA PHE A 166 -9.00 10.05 -2.52
C PHE A 166 -10.40 10.65 -2.45
N VAL A 167 -11.29 10.31 -3.39
CA VAL A 167 -12.67 10.79 -3.42
C VAL A 167 -13.46 10.33 -2.18
N THR A 168 -13.17 9.13 -1.67
CA THR A 168 -13.91 8.55 -0.53
C THR A 168 -13.42 8.99 0.84
N ARG A 169 -12.11 9.25 1.01
CA ARG A 169 -11.51 9.51 2.34
C ARG A 169 -10.62 10.75 2.43
N SER A 170 -10.28 11.36 1.29
CA SER A 170 -9.50 12.62 1.20
C SER A 170 -8.26 12.62 2.10
N LYS A 171 -7.27 11.76 1.80
CA LYS A 171 -6.01 11.69 2.56
C LYS A 171 -4.84 12.25 1.76
N GLY A 172 -3.92 12.97 2.42
CA GLY A 172 -2.74 13.56 1.79
C GLY A 172 -1.83 12.54 1.10
N ARG A 173 -1.73 11.32 1.65
CA ARG A 173 -1.01 10.22 1.02
C ARG A 173 -1.61 9.78 -0.32
N ASP A 174 -2.93 9.93 -0.52
CA ASP A 174 -3.54 9.59 -1.80
C ASP A 174 -3.20 10.65 -2.87
N VAL A 175 -3.10 11.94 -2.50
CA VAL A 175 -2.61 13.01 -3.38
C VAL A 175 -1.16 12.75 -3.82
N TYR A 176 -0.29 12.37 -2.85
CA TYR A 176 1.09 12.00 -3.14
C TYR A 176 1.16 10.80 -4.10
N ASP A 177 0.37 9.76 -3.85
CA ASP A 177 0.34 8.54 -4.65
C ASP A 177 -0.13 8.81 -6.08
N LEU A 178 -1.15 9.65 -6.27
CA LEU A 178 -1.61 10.07 -7.59
C LEU A 178 -0.50 10.77 -8.38
N TRP A 179 0.15 11.77 -7.78
CA TRP A 179 1.29 12.44 -8.40
C TRP A 179 2.40 11.45 -8.78
N TYR A 180 2.80 10.59 -7.84
CA TYR A 180 3.85 9.61 -8.08
C TYR A 180 3.51 8.71 -9.26
N LEU A 181 2.31 8.14 -9.29
CA LEU A 181 1.86 7.27 -10.36
C LEU A 181 1.87 7.98 -11.73
N ILE A 182 1.45 9.24 -11.79
CA ILE A 182 1.52 10.05 -13.03
C ILE A 182 2.98 10.20 -13.48
N THR A 183 3.92 10.51 -12.58
CA THR A 183 5.34 10.63 -12.91
C THR A 183 5.95 9.33 -13.38
N GLN A 184 5.39 8.18 -12.94
CA GLN A 184 5.77 6.84 -13.37
C GLN A 184 5.04 6.39 -14.65
N GLY A 185 4.33 7.29 -15.34
CA GLY A 185 3.66 7.04 -16.60
C GLY A 185 2.31 6.32 -16.48
N ALA A 186 1.70 6.30 -15.30
CA ALA A 186 0.32 5.86 -15.17
C ALA A 186 -0.60 6.77 -16.00
N ARG A 187 -1.51 6.16 -16.75
CA ARG A 187 -2.48 6.90 -17.55
C ARG A 187 -3.81 6.96 -16.82
N PHE A 188 -4.41 8.15 -16.81
CA PHE A 188 -5.77 8.31 -16.34
C PHE A 188 -6.73 7.62 -17.32
N ASP A 189 -7.49 6.68 -16.82
CA ASP A 189 -8.55 5.98 -17.55
C ASP A 189 -9.86 6.13 -16.76
N MET A 190 -10.77 6.96 -17.28
CA MET A 190 -12.05 7.19 -16.62
C MET A 190 -12.95 5.96 -16.59
N HIS A 191 -12.77 5.02 -17.52
CA HIS A 191 -13.51 3.75 -17.48
C HIS A 191 -13.09 2.93 -16.25
N LEU A 192 -11.78 2.71 -16.05
CA LEU A 192 -11.26 2.02 -14.85
C LEU A 192 -11.66 2.74 -13.55
N VAL A 193 -11.62 4.08 -13.54
CA VAL A 193 -12.05 4.87 -12.38
C VAL A 193 -13.52 4.61 -12.06
N LYS A 194 -14.40 4.64 -13.06
CA LYS A 194 -15.85 4.35 -12.88
C LYS A 194 -16.09 2.92 -12.40
N GLU A 195 -15.37 1.93 -12.94
CA GLU A 195 -15.47 0.55 -12.48
C GLU A 195 -15.08 0.42 -11.00
N LYS A 196 -13.98 1.07 -10.57
CA LYS A 196 -13.59 1.06 -9.16
C LYS A 196 -14.55 1.84 -8.26
N LEU A 197 -15.15 2.91 -8.74
CA LEU A 197 -16.16 3.70 -8.01
C LEU A 197 -17.51 2.97 -7.87
N ARG A 198 -17.88 2.11 -8.85
CA ARG A 198 -19.12 1.33 -8.83
C ARG A 198 -19.24 0.43 -7.61
N TYR A 199 -18.15 -0.17 -7.14
CA TYR A 199 -18.15 -0.98 -5.92
C TYR A 199 -18.50 -0.19 -4.65
N TYR A 200 -18.60 1.15 -4.74
CA TYR A 200 -18.89 2.08 -3.65
C TYR A 200 -20.12 2.97 -3.93
N ASP A 201 -20.90 2.65 -4.96
CA ASP A 201 -22.07 3.42 -5.41
C ASP A 201 -21.73 4.88 -5.76
N LEU A 202 -20.56 5.11 -6.35
CA LEU A 202 -19.99 6.43 -6.67
C LEU A 202 -19.65 6.62 -8.16
N GLU A 203 -20.15 5.77 -9.06
CA GLU A 203 -19.82 5.78 -10.49
C GLU A 203 -20.24 7.07 -11.22
N ASN A 204 -21.15 7.85 -10.63
CA ASN A 204 -21.67 9.09 -11.20
C ASN A 204 -20.75 10.32 -10.94
N ILE A 205 -19.57 10.11 -10.35
CA ILE A 205 -18.61 11.19 -10.10
C ILE A 205 -17.98 11.63 -11.43
N SER A 206 -18.08 12.95 -11.73
CA SER A 206 -17.46 13.55 -12.91
C SER A 206 -15.97 13.79 -12.70
N GLU A 207 -15.22 13.89 -13.81
CA GLU A 207 -13.81 14.28 -13.80
C GLU A 207 -13.60 15.66 -13.15
N ASP A 208 -14.47 16.63 -13.45
CA ASP A 208 -14.45 17.97 -12.82
C ASP A 208 -14.57 17.91 -11.29
N LYS A 209 -15.38 16.97 -10.77
CA LYS A 209 -15.52 16.81 -9.33
C LYS A 209 -14.25 16.24 -8.72
N ILE A 210 -13.61 15.29 -9.40
CA ILE A 210 -12.30 14.73 -8.97
C ILE A 210 -11.26 15.87 -8.91
N LEU A 211 -11.16 16.67 -9.97
CA LEU A 211 -10.27 17.85 -10.05
C LEU A 211 -10.50 18.83 -8.90
N LYS A 212 -11.74 19.27 -8.71
CA LYS A 212 -12.10 20.22 -7.64
C LYS A 212 -11.76 19.65 -6.24
N THR A 213 -11.91 18.35 -6.04
CA THR A 213 -11.56 17.71 -4.78
C THR A 213 -10.05 17.75 -4.53
N ILE A 214 -9.24 17.53 -5.57
CA ILE A 214 -7.76 17.63 -5.49
C ILE A 214 -7.34 19.07 -5.24
N GLU A 215 -7.91 20.04 -5.96
CA GLU A 215 -7.62 21.46 -5.82
C GLU A 215 -7.96 22.03 -4.44
N GLY A 216 -9.05 21.54 -3.85
CA GLY A 216 -9.50 21.98 -2.53
C GLY A 216 -8.79 21.26 -1.38
N PHE A 217 -7.82 20.37 -1.64
CA PHE A 217 -7.16 19.64 -0.57
C PHE A 217 -6.23 20.54 0.26
N SER A 218 -6.25 20.36 1.58
CA SER A 218 -5.49 21.21 2.51
C SER A 218 -4.00 20.84 2.54
N LYS A 219 -3.13 21.85 2.33
CA LYS A 219 -1.67 21.73 2.52
C LYS A 219 -1.29 21.25 3.92
N LYS A 220 -2.00 21.74 4.95
CA LYS A 220 -1.78 21.34 6.34
C LYS A 220 -2.07 19.85 6.54
N ASP A 221 -3.17 19.35 5.99
CA ASP A 221 -3.55 17.93 6.11
C ASP A 221 -2.61 17.04 5.31
N PHE A 222 -2.12 17.51 4.16
CA PHE A 222 -1.07 16.82 3.41
C PHE A 222 0.20 16.63 4.24
N ILE A 223 0.69 17.70 4.87
CA ILE A 223 1.90 17.64 5.71
C ILE A 223 1.70 16.68 6.88
N LEU A 224 0.57 16.74 7.56
CA LEU A 224 0.25 15.86 8.69
C LEU A 224 0.20 14.38 8.27
N ASP A 225 -0.47 14.06 7.17
CA ASP A 225 -0.61 12.69 6.67
C ASP A 225 0.71 12.12 6.13
N MET A 226 1.58 12.97 5.53
CA MET A 226 2.83 12.53 4.90
C MET A 226 4.02 12.46 5.85
N ARG A 227 4.06 13.31 6.89
CA ARG A 227 5.19 13.43 7.81
C ARG A 227 5.69 12.10 8.40
N PRO A 228 4.84 11.17 8.86
CA PRO A 228 5.30 9.88 9.38
C PRO A 228 5.82 8.91 8.29
N LEU A 229 5.47 9.15 7.02
CA LEU A 229 5.69 8.23 5.91
C LEU A 229 6.93 8.58 5.06
N VAL A 230 7.60 9.67 5.36
CA VAL A 230 8.80 10.12 4.63
C VAL A 230 10.04 10.12 5.52
N PRO A 231 11.26 10.02 4.93
CA PRO A 231 12.50 10.19 5.66
C PRO A 231 12.55 11.49 6.47
N ILE A 232 13.26 11.48 7.59
CA ILE A 232 13.29 12.60 8.54
C ILE A 232 13.76 13.90 7.89
N ASN A 233 14.75 13.81 7.00
CA ASN A 233 15.32 14.95 6.29
C ASN A 233 14.42 15.51 5.16
N GLU A 234 13.35 14.83 4.79
CA GLU A 234 12.40 15.30 3.77
C GLU A 234 11.16 16.01 4.38
N ARG A 235 11.00 15.92 5.70
CA ARG A 235 9.78 16.41 6.39
C ARG A 235 9.58 17.92 6.26
N ASP A 236 10.65 18.69 6.26
CA ASP A 236 10.58 20.15 6.19
C ASP A 236 10.27 20.66 4.78
N LYS A 237 10.47 19.80 3.75
CA LYS A 237 10.16 20.08 2.34
C LYS A 237 8.72 19.78 1.93
N LEU A 238 7.93 19.14 2.81
CA LEU A 238 6.58 18.68 2.49
C LEU A 238 5.64 19.81 2.05
N GLY A 239 5.86 21.04 2.54
CA GLY A 239 5.09 22.21 2.14
C GLY A 239 5.30 22.57 0.68
N ASP A 240 6.57 22.68 0.25
CA ASP A 240 6.94 23.01 -1.13
C ASP A 240 6.58 21.86 -2.07
N LEU A 241 6.73 20.63 -1.60
CA LEU A 241 6.34 19.42 -2.33
C LEU A 241 4.82 19.41 -2.61
N PHE A 242 3.99 19.83 -1.65
CA PHE A 242 2.55 19.90 -1.86
C PHE A 242 2.18 20.91 -2.97
N ASP A 243 2.77 22.08 -2.96
CA ASP A 243 2.51 23.11 -3.97
C ASP A 243 2.88 22.59 -5.37
N TYR A 244 4.06 21.97 -5.49
CA TYR A 244 4.51 21.32 -6.73
C TYR A 244 3.57 20.21 -7.20
N ILE A 245 3.17 19.29 -6.31
CA ILE A 245 2.28 18.17 -6.61
C ILE A 245 0.92 18.67 -7.09
N SER A 246 0.34 19.66 -6.40
CA SER A 246 -0.97 20.21 -6.74
C SER A 246 -0.97 20.80 -8.13
N ASP A 247 0.03 21.61 -8.46
CA ASP A 247 0.17 22.23 -9.79
C ASP A 247 0.44 21.17 -10.88
N TYR A 248 1.24 20.15 -10.56
CA TYR A 248 1.53 19.07 -11.49
C TYR A 248 0.28 18.26 -11.86
N ILE A 249 -0.51 17.84 -10.87
CA ILE A 249 -1.74 17.08 -11.09
C ILE A 249 -2.77 17.91 -11.88
N LYS A 250 -2.96 19.19 -11.53
CA LYS A 250 -3.83 20.10 -12.27
C LYS A 250 -3.47 20.18 -13.75
N ASN A 251 -2.20 20.43 -14.03
CA ASN A 251 -1.70 20.53 -15.39
C ASN A 251 -1.85 19.21 -16.17
N TYR A 252 -1.64 18.08 -15.52
CA TYR A 252 -1.79 16.76 -16.14
C TYR A 252 -3.24 16.49 -16.55
N LEU A 253 -4.19 16.75 -15.66
CA LEU A 253 -5.61 16.49 -15.90
C LEU A 253 -6.22 17.52 -16.89
N SER A 254 -5.80 18.80 -16.84
CA SER A 254 -6.28 19.82 -17.78
C SER A 254 -5.85 19.58 -19.23
N ARG A 255 -4.66 19.00 -19.47
CA ARG A 255 -4.17 18.68 -20.82
C ARG A 255 -4.90 17.53 -21.50
N LYS A 256 -5.63 16.71 -20.77
CA LYS A 256 -6.42 15.61 -21.34
C LYS A 256 -7.80 16.04 -21.84
N ASN A 257 -8.24 17.23 -21.49
CA ASN A 257 -9.52 17.80 -21.93
C ASN A 257 -9.36 18.66 -23.20
N GLN A 258 -8.18 18.68 -23.80
CA GLN A 258 -7.87 19.26 -25.10
C GLN A 258 -7.57 18.16 -26.13
#